data_16c019b9a66e1b64b1477c0c3a68e7bc
#
_entry.id   16c019b9a66e1b64b1477c0c3a68e7bc
#
_cell.length_a   1.000
_cell.length_b   1.000
_cell.length_c   1.000
_cell.angle_alpha   90.00
_cell.angle_beta   90.00
_cell.angle_gamma   90.00
#
_symmetry.space_group_name_H-M   'P 1'
#
loop_
_entity.id
_entity.type
_entity.pdbx_description
1 polymer ?
#
loop_
_entity_poly.entity_id
_entity_poly.type
_entity_poly.pdbx_seq_one_letter_code
_entity_poly.pdbx_strand_id
1 'polypeptide(L)'
;MSFLWIICFITNKYLLGKDLKSTTMNSMLCCFPNMGGMGVPFLTLMLGASSTISVAIANFVVALSLIPMTIFLLELCHTKVSGGKVTGNMIFSAVKNSLMKPMFLAVILGLIVSVTNGLTWMPHFVFNTFDIMSNACNFISLIAVGVGIYGVQLNLSKLLVVNVLLKSFVTPVVALIAVHLFGLKGIEAEELVFLLAMPTASTAVILAYDWEVEQEHASSIFFASTILSIFILPTLLLIMEFTIPGVH
;
A
#
# COMPACT_ATOMS: atom_id res chain seq x y z
N MET A 1 7.88 -1.97 5.47
CA MET A 1 7.28 -1.26 4.32
C MET A 1 8.21 -0.20 3.74
N SER A 2 8.72 0.76 4.53
CA SER A 2 9.64 1.80 4.01
C SER A 2 10.92 1.23 3.40
N PHE A 3 11.50 0.19 3.98
CA PHE A 3 12.66 -0.52 3.42
C PHE A 3 12.33 -1.17 2.06
N LEU A 4 11.16 -1.82 1.95
CA LEU A 4 10.67 -2.38 0.68
C LEU A 4 10.48 -1.29 -0.38
N TRP A 5 9.97 -0.12 0.02
CA TRP A 5 9.82 1.02 -0.87
C TRP A 5 11.17 1.46 -1.46
N ILE A 6 12.23 1.49 -0.64
CA ILE A 6 13.58 1.81 -1.09
C ILE A 6 14.09 0.77 -2.10
N ILE A 7 13.90 -0.53 -1.83
CA ILE A 7 14.27 -1.60 -2.77
C ILE A 7 13.53 -1.41 -4.10
N CYS A 8 12.23 -1.22 -4.07
CA CYS A 8 11.41 -1.02 -5.27
C CYS A 8 11.81 0.26 -6.01
N PHE A 9 12.15 1.32 -5.27
CA PHE A 9 12.61 2.58 -5.85
C PHE A 9 13.95 2.40 -6.58
N ILE A 10 14.92 1.75 -5.95
CA ILE A 10 16.22 1.45 -6.57
C ILE A 10 16.02 0.60 -7.82
N THR A 11 15.19 -0.45 -7.76
CA THR A 11 14.93 -1.33 -8.89
C THR A 11 14.28 -0.56 -10.05
N ASN A 12 13.24 0.21 -9.80
CA ASN A 12 12.57 0.99 -10.84
C ASN A 12 13.47 2.08 -11.44
N LYS A 13 14.29 2.74 -10.61
CA LYS A 13 15.18 3.81 -11.05
C LYS A 13 16.37 3.30 -11.86
N TYR A 14 17.06 2.28 -11.35
CA TYR A 14 18.35 1.86 -11.93
C TYR A 14 18.24 0.64 -12.85
N LEU A 15 17.37 -0.32 -12.56
CA LEU A 15 17.20 -1.51 -13.39
C LEU A 15 16.24 -1.25 -14.58
N LEU A 16 15.20 -0.46 -14.37
CA LEU A 16 14.19 -0.16 -15.38
C LEU A 16 14.35 1.22 -16.02
N GLY A 17 15.27 2.06 -15.50
CA GLY A 17 15.62 3.36 -16.08
C GLY A 17 14.46 4.36 -16.12
N LYS A 18 13.50 4.25 -15.20
CA LYS A 18 12.33 5.13 -15.17
C LYS A 18 12.68 6.53 -14.65
N ASP A 19 11.92 7.52 -15.09
CA ASP A 19 11.98 8.87 -14.54
C ASP A 19 11.53 8.89 -13.07
N LEU A 20 11.80 9.97 -12.36
CA LEU A 20 11.53 10.05 -10.92
C LEU A 20 10.03 9.92 -10.59
N LYS A 21 9.16 10.48 -11.42
CA LYS A 21 7.69 10.44 -11.23
C LYS A 21 7.16 9.02 -11.33
N SER A 22 7.50 8.32 -12.43
CA SER A 22 7.14 6.90 -12.64
C SER A 22 7.79 5.98 -11.61
N THR A 23 9.07 6.20 -11.28
CA THR A 23 9.77 5.42 -10.24
C THR A 23 9.05 5.49 -8.90
N THR A 24 8.66 6.70 -8.47
CA THR A 24 7.96 6.93 -7.20
C THR A 24 6.62 6.21 -7.16
N MET A 25 5.83 6.35 -8.24
CA MET A 25 4.51 5.70 -8.34
C MET A 25 4.62 4.19 -8.37
N ASN A 26 5.52 3.63 -9.18
CA ASN A 26 5.73 2.18 -9.26
C ASN A 26 6.21 1.59 -7.92
N SER A 27 7.04 2.32 -7.18
CA SER A 27 7.46 1.90 -5.84
C SER A 27 6.30 1.86 -4.86
N MET A 28 5.40 2.85 -4.93
CA MET A 28 4.17 2.87 -4.15
C MET A 28 3.27 1.67 -4.49
N LEU A 29 3.04 1.40 -5.78
CA LEU A 29 2.22 0.27 -6.25
C LEU A 29 2.76 -1.08 -5.77
N CYS A 30 4.09 -1.25 -5.73
CA CYS A 30 4.72 -2.47 -5.24
C CYS A 30 4.66 -2.63 -3.71
N CYS A 31 4.66 -1.53 -2.95
CA CYS A 31 4.82 -1.59 -1.49
C CYS A 31 3.54 -1.38 -0.71
N PHE A 32 2.48 -0.89 -1.33
CA PHE A 32 1.19 -0.69 -0.67
C PHE A 32 0.30 -1.92 -0.83
N PRO A 33 0.18 -2.79 0.20
CA PRO A 33 -0.67 -3.96 0.14
C PRO A 33 -2.15 -3.58 0.34
N ASN A 34 -3.05 -4.35 -0.25
CA ASN A 34 -4.49 -4.16 -0.17
C ASN A 34 -5.05 -4.62 1.19
N MET A 35 -4.69 -3.91 2.23
CA MET A 35 -5.05 -4.25 3.60
C MET A 35 -6.55 -4.10 3.89
N GLY A 36 -7.17 -3.01 3.39
CA GLY A 36 -8.59 -2.74 3.61
C GLY A 36 -9.50 -3.69 2.82
N GLY A 37 -9.26 -3.81 1.50
CA GLY A 37 -10.13 -4.58 0.63
C GLY A 37 -9.98 -6.10 0.74
N MET A 38 -8.77 -6.59 0.98
CA MET A 38 -8.49 -8.03 1.09
C MET A 38 -7.89 -8.42 2.44
N GLY A 39 -7.04 -7.61 3.02
CA GLY A 39 -6.33 -7.96 4.27
C GLY A 39 -7.28 -8.17 5.43
N VAL A 40 -8.22 -7.25 5.67
CA VAL A 40 -9.20 -7.39 6.77
C VAL A 40 -10.00 -8.68 6.64
N PRO A 41 -10.74 -8.94 5.54
CA PRO A 41 -11.55 -10.16 5.46
C PRO A 41 -10.69 -11.43 5.48
N PHE A 42 -9.55 -11.45 4.81
CA PHE A 42 -8.69 -12.62 4.76
C PHE A 42 -8.11 -12.97 6.13
N LEU A 43 -7.49 -12.00 6.81
CA LEU A 43 -6.89 -12.24 8.13
C LEU A 43 -7.94 -12.56 9.21
N THR A 44 -9.09 -11.89 9.16
CA THR A 44 -10.18 -12.19 10.11
C THR A 44 -10.69 -13.62 9.95
N LEU A 45 -10.80 -14.12 8.72
CA LEU A 45 -11.21 -15.51 8.46
C LEU A 45 -10.14 -16.54 8.84
N MET A 46 -8.87 -16.22 8.60
CA MET A 46 -7.75 -17.14 8.85
C MET A 46 -7.26 -17.15 10.29
N LEU A 47 -7.14 -15.97 10.90
CA LEU A 47 -6.47 -15.78 12.20
C LEU A 47 -7.40 -15.25 13.30
N GLY A 48 -8.64 -14.90 12.94
CA GLY A 48 -9.64 -14.39 13.88
C GLY A 48 -9.70 -12.87 13.97
N ALA A 49 -10.69 -12.35 14.71
CA ALA A 49 -11.00 -10.92 14.77
C ALA A 49 -9.88 -10.04 15.36
N SER A 50 -8.98 -10.61 16.19
CA SER A 50 -7.84 -9.89 16.76
C SER A 50 -6.86 -9.38 15.70
N SER A 51 -6.76 -10.05 14.56
CA SER A 51 -5.88 -9.66 13.44
C SER A 51 -6.23 -8.29 12.81
N THR A 52 -7.43 -7.76 13.08
CA THR A 52 -7.79 -6.41 12.65
C THR A 52 -6.89 -5.33 13.25
N ILE A 53 -6.31 -5.58 14.43
CA ILE A 53 -5.36 -4.67 15.09
C ILE A 53 -4.09 -4.55 14.25
N SER A 54 -3.54 -5.65 13.78
CA SER A 54 -2.35 -5.67 12.93
C SER A 54 -2.59 -4.98 11.60
N VAL A 55 -3.77 -5.15 11.00
CA VAL A 55 -4.18 -4.39 9.82
C VAL A 55 -4.23 -2.89 10.11
N ALA A 56 -4.78 -2.49 11.25
CA ALA A 56 -4.84 -1.08 11.64
C ALA A 56 -3.45 -0.48 11.84
N ILE A 57 -2.53 -1.19 12.50
CA ILE A 57 -1.13 -0.77 12.67
C ILE A 57 -0.44 -0.64 11.31
N ALA A 58 -0.62 -1.61 10.42
CA ALA A 58 -0.03 -1.59 9.10
C ALA A 58 -0.57 -0.41 8.25
N ASN A 59 -1.87 -0.15 8.29
CA ASN A 59 -2.48 1.02 7.66
C ASN A 59 -1.91 2.34 8.22
N PHE A 60 -1.72 2.41 9.54
CA PHE A 60 -1.10 3.56 10.19
C PHE A 60 0.33 3.80 9.69
N VAL A 61 1.15 2.75 9.56
CA VAL A 61 2.51 2.84 9.01
C VAL A 61 2.49 3.35 7.56
N VAL A 62 1.58 2.83 6.72
CA VAL A 62 1.42 3.29 5.33
C VAL A 62 1.03 4.76 5.29
N ALA A 63 0.07 5.15 6.11
CA ALA A 63 -0.46 6.50 6.16
C ALA A 63 0.56 7.54 6.63
N LEU A 64 1.43 7.19 7.56
CA LEU A 64 2.46 8.09 8.09
C LEU A 64 3.78 8.07 7.31
N SER A 65 4.08 7.00 6.59
CA SER A 65 5.37 6.88 5.89
C SER A 65 5.24 6.82 4.37
N LEU A 66 4.54 5.83 3.82
CA LEU A 66 4.52 5.61 2.38
C LEU A 66 3.76 6.69 1.62
N ILE A 67 2.57 7.05 2.09
CA ILE A 67 1.72 8.05 1.43
C ILE A 67 2.38 9.44 1.42
N PRO A 68 2.81 10.00 2.56
CA PRO A 68 3.45 11.32 2.57
C PRO A 68 4.74 11.35 1.77
N MET A 69 5.57 10.30 1.85
CA MET A 69 6.82 10.21 1.11
C MET A 69 6.57 10.18 -0.41
N THR A 70 5.56 9.41 -0.84
CA THR A 70 5.18 9.33 -2.25
C THR A 70 4.64 10.66 -2.76
N ILE A 71 3.69 11.27 -2.05
CA ILE A 71 3.11 12.57 -2.42
C ILE A 71 4.19 13.65 -2.45
N PHE A 72 5.07 13.70 -1.46
CA PHE A 72 6.17 14.67 -1.42
C PHE A 72 7.09 14.57 -2.65
N LEU A 73 7.47 13.35 -3.05
CA LEU A 73 8.31 13.15 -4.23
C LEU A 73 7.58 13.49 -5.53
N LEU A 74 6.28 13.18 -5.62
CA LEU A 74 5.47 13.56 -6.78
C LEU A 74 5.33 15.09 -6.90
N GLU A 75 5.10 15.80 -5.79
CA GLU A 75 5.07 17.26 -5.74
C GLU A 75 6.42 17.88 -6.14
N LEU A 76 7.53 17.31 -5.67
CA LEU A 76 8.87 17.73 -6.09
C LEU A 76 9.08 17.56 -7.61
N CYS A 77 8.55 16.47 -8.19
CA CYS A 77 8.63 16.28 -9.63
C CYS A 77 7.79 17.31 -10.39
N HIS A 78 6.59 17.61 -9.89
CA HIS A 78 5.69 18.59 -10.49
C HIS A 78 6.30 20.00 -10.50
N THR A 79 6.92 20.41 -9.38
CA THR A 79 7.60 21.70 -9.26
C THR A 79 8.88 21.80 -10.08
N LYS A 80 9.60 20.70 -10.32
CA LYS A 80 10.80 20.66 -11.17
C LYS A 80 10.50 20.91 -12.66
N VAL A 81 9.36 20.47 -13.14
CA VAL A 81 8.93 20.67 -14.55
C VAL A 81 8.76 22.16 -14.88
N SER A 82 8.55 23.01 -13.88
CA SER A 82 8.44 24.47 -14.03
C SER A 82 9.78 25.22 -14.20
N GLY A 83 10.92 24.51 -14.46
CA GLY A 83 12.15 25.11 -14.99
C GLY A 83 13.11 25.73 -13.97
N GLY A 84 13.02 25.42 -12.67
CA GLY A 84 13.88 25.98 -11.62
C GLY A 84 14.86 25.00 -10.97
N LYS A 85 16.01 25.51 -10.49
CA LYS A 85 16.83 24.79 -9.52
C LYS A 85 16.01 24.53 -8.26
N VAL A 86 16.12 23.35 -7.66
CA VAL A 86 15.42 23.01 -6.40
C VAL A 86 15.84 24.02 -5.33
N THR A 87 14.97 24.96 -5.03
CA THR A 87 15.18 26.01 -4.02
C THR A 87 14.51 25.61 -2.72
N GLY A 88 15.01 26.07 -1.57
CA GLY A 88 14.39 25.80 -0.27
C GLY A 88 12.90 26.14 -0.22
N ASN A 89 12.46 27.20 -0.92
CA ASN A 89 11.06 27.58 -1.06
C ASN A 89 10.22 26.53 -1.82
N MET A 90 10.81 25.82 -2.80
CA MET A 90 10.13 24.73 -3.52
C MET A 90 9.94 23.52 -2.62
N ILE A 91 10.94 23.16 -1.83
CA ILE A 91 10.84 22.09 -0.84
C ILE A 91 9.75 22.42 0.18
N PHE A 92 9.76 23.65 0.71
CA PHE A 92 8.73 24.10 1.65
C PHE A 92 7.32 24.06 1.06
N SER A 93 7.16 24.52 -0.20
CA SER A 93 5.87 24.44 -0.92
C SER A 93 5.43 23.00 -1.13
N ALA A 94 6.33 22.09 -1.53
CA ALA A 94 6.02 20.68 -1.71
C ALA A 94 5.59 20.02 -0.39
N VAL A 95 6.28 20.31 0.71
CA VAL A 95 5.89 19.83 2.05
C VAL A 95 4.52 20.38 2.44
N LYS A 96 4.31 21.69 2.31
CA LYS A 96 3.03 22.33 2.63
C LYS A 96 1.89 21.73 1.80
N ASN A 97 2.07 21.58 0.48
CA ASN A 97 1.06 21.02 -0.40
C ASN A 97 0.76 19.56 -0.05
N SER A 98 1.79 18.76 0.27
CA SER A 98 1.61 17.37 0.72
C SER A 98 0.80 17.29 2.03
N LEU A 99 1.10 18.15 2.99
CA LEU A 99 0.40 18.22 4.27
C LEU A 99 -1.06 18.70 4.13
N MET A 100 -1.35 19.51 3.12
CA MET A 100 -2.71 20.03 2.85
C MET A 100 -3.56 19.09 2.00
N LYS A 101 -3.02 17.99 1.47
CA LYS A 101 -3.83 17.01 0.74
C LYS A 101 -4.86 16.36 1.65
N PRO A 102 -6.13 16.21 1.20
CA PRO A 102 -7.21 15.67 2.05
C PRO A 102 -6.89 14.28 2.59
N MET A 103 -6.15 13.47 1.84
CA MET A 103 -5.70 12.13 2.28
C MET A 103 -4.79 12.21 3.50
N PHE A 104 -3.85 13.16 3.54
CA PHE A 104 -2.96 13.36 4.69
C PHE A 104 -3.71 13.95 5.89
N LEU A 105 -4.57 14.95 5.65
CA LEU A 105 -5.40 15.56 6.70
C LEU A 105 -6.31 14.52 7.36
N ALA A 106 -6.91 13.62 6.59
CA ALA A 106 -7.74 12.53 7.12
C ALA A 106 -6.96 11.62 8.07
N VAL A 107 -5.70 11.30 7.75
CA VAL A 107 -4.83 10.49 8.61
C VAL A 107 -4.53 11.21 9.92
N ILE A 108 -4.17 12.50 9.86
CA ILE A 108 -3.88 13.29 11.07
C ILE A 108 -5.13 13.43 11.95
N LEU A 109 -6.29 13.70 11.34
CA LEU A 109 -7.55 13.77 12.08
C LEU A 109 -7.90 12.42 12.73
N GLY A 110 -7.76 11.31 12.00
CA GLY A 110 -7.96 9.98 12.55
C GLY A 110 -7.02 9.66 13.72
N LEU A 111 -5.75 10.09 13.62
CA LEU A 111 -4.78 9.95 14.70
C LEU A 111 -5.19 10.76 15.95
N ILE A 112 -5.61 12.01 15.77
CA ILE A 112 -6.07 12.86 16.86
C ILE A 112 -7.27 12.21 17.56
N VAL A 113 -8.26 11.73 16.81
CA VAL A 113 -9.43 11.03 17.34
C VAL A 113 -9.01 9.78 18.12
N SER A 114 -8.05 9.02 17.59
CA SER A 114 -7.53 7.81 18.26
C SER A 114 -6.84 8.13 19.57
N VAL A 115 -5.90 9.09 19.58
CA VAL A 115 -5.12 9.48 20.78
C VAL A 115 -6.01 10.12 21.85
N THR A 116 -7.06 10.85 21.44
CA THR A 116 -8.01 11.48 22.38
C THR A 116 -9.11 10.53 22.84
N ASN A 117 -8.99 9.21 22.58
CA ASN A 117 -10.04 8.24 22.87
C ASN A 117 -11.39 8.65 22.28
N GLY A 118 -11.43 8.98 20.99
CA GLY A 118 -12.60 9.49 20.29
C GLY A 118 -13.88 8.66 20.49
N LEU A 119 -13.74 7.34 20.70
CA LEU A 119 -14.86 6.46 21.02
C LEU A 119 -15.63 6.84 22.28
N THR A 120 -15.03 7.58 23.22
CA THR A 120 -15.67 7.98 24.49
C THR A 120 -16.46 9.28 24.39
N TRP A 121 -16.03 10.21 23.53
CA TRP A 121 -16.67 11.54 23.41
C TRP A 121 -17.41 11.75 22.07
N MET A 122 -17.11 10.92 21.06
CA MET A 122 -17.79 11.02 19.76
C MET A 122 -19.13 10.29 19.80
N PRO A 123 -20.23 10.92 19.33
CA PRO A 123 -21.52 10.26 19.25
C PRO A 123 -21.47 8.98 18.39
N HIS A 124 -22.11 7.91 18.83
CA HIS A 124 -22.13 6.62 18.14
C HIS A 124 -22.56 6.71 16.67
N PHE A 125 -23.52 7.61 16.36
CA PHE A 125 -23.97 7.76 14.98
C PHE A 125 -22.87 8.29 14.04
N VAL A 126 -21.99 9.16 14.55
CA VAL A 126 -20.85 9.70 13.77
C VAL A 126 -19.86 8.58 13.47
N PHE A 127 -19.52 7.79 14.48
CA PHE A 127 -18.64 6.64 14.31
C PHE A 127 -19.19 5.61 13.32
N ASN A 128 -20.47 5.23 13.47
CA ASN A 128 -21.14 4.31 12.56
C ASN A 128 -21.18 4.85 11.11
N THR A 129 -21.38 6.17 10.96
CA THR A 129 -21.36 6.80 9.64
C THR A 129 -19.99 6.66 8.98
N PHE A 130 -18.90 6.93 9.69
CA PHE A 130 -17.55 6.74 9.16
C PHE A 130 -17.23 5.28 8.85
N ASP A 131 -17.71 4.34 9.65
CA ASP A 131 -17.54 2.90 9.41
C ASP A 131 -18.25 2.46 8.12
N ILE A 132 -19.50 2.86 7.94
CA ILE A 132 -20.27 2.58 6.72
C ILE A 132 -19.59 3.22 5.50
N MET A 133 -19.14 4.47 5.61
CA MET A 133 -18.44 5.17 4.52
C MET A 133 -17.11 4.48 4.17
N SER A 134 -16.36 4.03 5.18
CA SER A 134 -15.10 3.31 4.97
C SER A 134 -15.33 2.00 4.22
N ASN A 135 -16.32 1.21 4.63
CA ASN A 135 -16.67 -0.03 3.96
C ASN A 135 -17.16 0.23 2.51
N ALA A 136 -18.03 1.22 2.30
CA ALA A 136 -18.48 1.61 0.97
C ALA A 136 -17.31 2.07 0.08
N CYS A 137 -16.36 2.82 0.62
CA CYS A 137 -15.17 3.29 -0.10
C CYS A 137 -14.33 2.12 -0.63
N ASN A 138 -14.15 1.05 0.14
CA ASN A 138 -13.45 -0.16 -0.30
C ASN A 138 -14.12 -0.79 -1.52
N PHE A 139 -15.44 -0.97 -1.51
CA PHE A 139 -16.19 -1.53 -2.65
C PHE A 139 -16.14 -0.63 -3.88
N ILE A 140 -16.34 0.67 -3.70
CA ILE A 140 -16.29 1.65 -4.80
C ILE A 140 -14.89 1.68 -5.42
N SER A 141 -13.82 1.60 -4.61
CA SER A 141 -12.45 1.53 -5.08
C SER A 141 -12.18 0.31 -5.96
N LEU A 142 -12.70 -0.86 -5.58
CA LEU A 142 -12.57 -2.08 -6.37
C LEU A 142 -13.31 -1.97 -7.70
N ILE A 143 -14.52 -1.40 -7.70
CA ILE A 143 -15.30 -1.14 -8.93
C ILE A 143 -14.54 -0.14 -9.82
N ALA A 144 -14.04 0.97 -9.26
CA ALA A 144 -13.30 1.98 -10.01
C ALA A 144 -12.06 1.39 -10.69
N VAL A 145 -11.31 0.53 -9.99
CA VAL A 145 -10.16 -0.18 -10.57
C VAL A 145 -10.62 -1.15 -11.65
N GLY A 146 -11.72 -1.89 -11.44
CA GLY A 146 -12.31 -2.79 -12.45
C GLY A 146 -12.69 -2.05 -13.73
N VAL A 147 -13.31 -0.88 -13.60
CA VAL A 147 -13.61 0.02 -14.74
C VAL A 147 -12.34 0.51 -15.42
N GLY A 148 -11.31 0.87 -14.64
CA GLY A 148 -10.01 1.31 -15.16
C GLY A 148 -9.25 0.22 -15.93
N ILE A 149 -9.56 -1.07 -15.70
CA ILE A 149 -8.98 -2.19 -16.47
C ILE A 149 -9.74 -2.43 -17.76
N TYR A 150 -11.00 -1.97 -17.86
CA TYR A 150 -11.80 -2.18 -19.05
C TYR A 150 -11.16 -1.52 -20.27
N GLY A 151 -10.90 -2.33 -21.30
CA GLY A 151 -10.24 -1.86 -22.53
C GLY A 151 -8.70 -1.72 -22.45
N VAL A 152 -8.10 -1.88 -21.26
CA VAL A 152 -6.64 -1.91 -21.13
C VAL A 152 -6.13 -3.25 -21.67
N GLN A 153 -5.33 -3.20 -22.72
CA GLN A 153 -4.59 -4.36 -23.17
C GLN A 153 -3.48 -4.66 -22.15
N LEU A 154 -3.57 -5.83 -21.49
CA LEU A 154 -2.51 -6.31 -20.60
C LEU A 154 -1.22 -6.51 -21.41
N ASN A 155 -0.47 -5.45 -21.57
CA ASN A 155 0.82 -5.50 -22.24
C ASN A 155 1.85 -6.06 -21.24
N LEU A 156 2.35 -7.27 -21.51
CA LEU A 156 3.38 -7.93 -20.70
C LEU A 156 4.73 -7.19 -20.88
N SER A 157 4.76 -5.93 -20.51
CA SER A 157 5.98 -5.13 -20.55
C SER A 157 6.97 -5.61 -19.48
N LYS A 158 8.28 -5.40 -19.73
CA LYS A 158 9.32 -5.66 -18.73
C LYS A 158 9.01 -4.97 -17.39
N LEU A 159 8.45 -3.77 -17.45
CA LEU A 159 8.04 -3.01 -16.28
C LEU A 159 6.98 -3.76 -15.46
N LEU A 160 5.92 -4.26 -16.12
CA LEU A 160 4.85 -4.99 -15.46
C LEU A 160 5.38 -6.26 -14.80
N VAL A 161 6.13 -7.06 -15.55
CA VAL A 161 6.69 -8.33 -15.04
C VAL A 161 7.57 -8.09 -13.81
N VAL A 162 8.49 -7.13 -13.87
CA VAL A 162 9.39 -6.84 -12.75
C VAL A 162 8.61 -6.34 -11.54
N ASN A 163 7.66 -5.43 -11.70
CA ASN A 163 6.90 -4.89 -10.57
C ASN A 163 5.94 -5.91 -9.97
N VAL A 164 5.35 -6.79 -10.78
CA VAL A 164 4.54 -7.92 -10.28
C VAL A 164 5.41 -8.91 -9.50
N LEU A 165 6.63 -9.22 -10.00
CA LEU A 165 7.56 -10.07 -9.26
C LEU A 165 8.02 -9.44 -7.95
N LEU A 166 8.32 -8.14 -7.95
CA LEU A 166 8.64 -7.41 -6.72
C LEU A 166 7.49 -7.50 -5.72
N LYS A 167 6.26 -7.23 -6.16
CA LYS A 167 5.09 -7.26 -5.30
C LYS A 167 4.77 -8.64 -4.79
N SER A 168 4.73 -9.63 -5.68
CA SER A 168 4.16 -10.94 -5.39
C SER A 168 5.17 -11.91 -4.77
N PHE A 169 6.47 -11.72 -4.98
CA PHE A 169 7.51 -12.62 -4.47
C PHE A 169 8.51 -11.93 -3.55
N VAL A 170 9.03 -10.76 -3.93
CA VAL A 170 10.06 -10.09 -3.11
C VAL A 170 9.48 -9.58 -1.79
N THR A 171 8.25 -9.01 -1.80
CA THR A 171 7.66 -8.50 -0.56
C THR A 171 7.38 -9.60 0.47
N PRO A 172 6.81 -10.78 0.12
CA PRO A 172 6.67 -11.88 1.07
C PRO A 172 8.01 -12.45 1.57
N VAL A 173 9.00 -12.57 0.69
CA VAL A 173 10.34 -13.04 1.09
C VAL A 173 10.96 -12.10 2.12
N VAL A 174 10.87 -10.78 1.90
CA VAL A 174 11.35 -9.79 2.87
C VAL A 174 10.57 -9.87 4.17
N ALA A 175 9.26 -10.16 4.12
CA ALA A 175 8.46 -10.40 5.32
C ALA A 175 8.94 -11.62 6.11
N LEU A 176 9.20 -12.75 5.45
CA LEU A 176 9.76 -13.94 6.07
C LEU A 176 11.13 -13.68 6.69
N ILE A 177 11.99 -12.95 5.99
CA ILE A 177 13.30 -12.54 6.55
C ILE A 177 13.08 -11.67 7.80
N ALA A 178 12.15 -10.72 7.78
CA ALA A 178 11.85 -9.87 8.92
C ALA A 178 11.33 -10.69 10.11
N VAL A 179 10.44 -11.66 9.89
CA VAL A 179 9.97 -12.60 10.93
C VAL A 179 11.13 -13.27 11.64
N HIS A 180 12.09 -13.82 10.89
CA HIS A 180 13.27 -14.49 11.44
C HIS A 180 14.20 -13.52 12.17
N LEU A 181 14.43 -12.33 11.60
CA LEU A 181 15.31 -11.30 12.20
C LEU A 181 14.76 -10.76 13.53
N PHE A 182 13.45 -10.54 13.61
CA PHE A 182 12.80 -10.03 14.82
C PHE A 182 12.34 -11.13 15.78
N GLY A 183 12.50 -12.40 15.41
CA GLY A 183 12.12 -13.56 16.24
C GLY A 183 10.62 -13.66 16.47
N LEU A 184 9.79 -13.18 15.52
CA LEU A 184 8.34 -13.29 15.59
C LEU A 184 7.90 -14.74 15.45
N LYS A 185 6.82 -15.13 16.16
CA LYS A 185 6.32 -16.52 16.19
C LYS A 185 4.79 -16.52 16.15
N GLY A 186 4.21 -17.67 15.76
CA GLY A 186 2.77 -17.88 15.77
C GLY A 186 2.03 -16.82 14.98
N ILE A 187 0.90 -16.35 15.51
CA ILE A 187 -0.04 -15.43 14.85
C ILE A 187 0.63 -14.12 14.42
N GLU A 188 1.54 -13.56 15.21
CA GLU A 188 2.22 -12.29 14.85
C GLU A 188 3.08 -12.44 13.59
N ALA A 189 3.73 -13.58 13.41
CA ALA A 189 4.50 -13.89 12.22
C ALA A 189 3.59 -14.06 10.99
N GLU A 190 2.48 -14.79 11.14
CA GLU A 190 1.48 -14.99 10.09
C GLU A 190 0.88 -13.66 9.63
N GLU A 191 0.46 -12.82 10.57
CA GLU A 191 -0.11 -11.50 10.30
C GLU A 191 0.85 -10.63 9.49
N LEU A 192 2.14 -10.56 9.89
CA LEU A 192 3.13 -9.77 9.17
C LEU A 192 3.37 -10.28 7.74
N VAL A 193 3.52 -11.60 7.57
CA VAL A 193 3.78 -12.20 6.26
C VAL A 193 2.58 -12.03 5.34
N PHE A 194 1.37 -12.35 5.81
CA PHE A 194 0.16 -12.21 5.00
C PHE A 194 -0.13 -10.76 4.64
N LEU A 195 0.04 -9.81 5.58
CA LEU A 195 -0.17 -8.38 5.29
C LEU A 195 0.74 -7.88 4.17
N LEU A 196 2.03 -8.25 4.20
CA LEU A 196 2.97 -7.84 3.15
C LEU A 196 2.76 -8.60 1.83
N ALA A 197 2.25 -9.83 1.90
CA ALA A 197 1.92 -10.66 0.74
C ALA A 197 0.62 -10.27 0.04
N MET A 198 -0.26 -9.45 0.67
CA MET A 198 -1.48 -8.97 0.02
C MET A 198 -1.17 -8.31 -1.32
N PRO A 199 -2.02 -8.42 -2.35
CA PRO A 199 -1.80 -7.77 -3.64
C PRO A 199 -1.76 -6.25 -3.52
N THR A 200 -1.48 -5.56 -4.62
CA THR A 200 -1.45 -4.10 -4.68
C THR A 200 -2.77 -3.50 -4.19
N ALA A 201 -2.71 -2.43 -3.40
CA ALA A 201 -3.90 -1.73 -2.92
C ALA A 201 -4.63 -0.98 -4.05
N SER A 202 -5.96 -1.06 -4.06
CA SER A 202 -6.80 -0.24 -4.94
C SER A 202 -6.57 1.26 -4.73
N THR A 203 -6.33 1.68 -3.50
CA THR A 203 -5.99 3.06 -3.15
C THR A 203 -4.72 3.55 -3.85
N ALA A 204 -3.70 2.69 -4.01
CA ALA A 204 -2.49 3.05 -4.75
C ALA A 204 -2.77 3.26 -6.25
N VAL A 205 -3.69 2.48 -6.81
CA VAL A 205 -4.14 2.64 -8.20
C VAL A 205 -4.89 3.96 -8.37
N ILE A 206 -5.82 4.28 -7.46
CA ILE A 206 -6.54 5.55 -7.48
C ILE A 206 -5.56 6.73 -7.40
N LEU A 207 -4.53 6.63 -6.57
CA LEU A 207 -3.48 7.65 -6.49
C LEU A 207 -2.74 7.82 -7.84
N ALA A 208 -2.50 6.72 -8.58
CA ALA A 208 -1.90 6.78 -9.90
C ALA A 208 -2.79 7.51 -10.92
N TYR A 209 -4.11 7.33 -10.82
CA TYR A 209 -5.08 8.06 -11.64
C TYR A 209 -5.17 9.55 -11.25
N ASP A 210 -5.19 9.86 -9.95
CA ASP A 210 -5.25 11.23 -9.44
C ASP A 210 -4.03 12.07 -9.85
N TRP A 211 -2.85 11.44 -9.93
CA TRP A 211 -1.61 12.08 -10.37
C TRP A 211 -1.31 11.94 -11.85
N GLU A 212 -2.16 11.27 -12.61
CA GLU A 212 -1.97 10.98 -14.04
C GLU A 212 -0.61 10.33 -14.34
N VAL A 213 -0.22 9.31 -13.56
CA VAL A 213 1.07 8.62 -13.65
C VAL A 213 0.89 7.12 -13.74
N GLU A 214 1.38 6.52 -14.83
CA GLU A 214 1.40 5.06 -15.02
C GLU A 214 0.02 4.39 -14.78
N GLN A 215 -1.09 5.04 -15.18
CA GLN A 215 -2.48 4.62 -14.90
C GLN A 215 -2.78 3.20 -15.38
N GLU A 216 -2.49 2.90 -16.66
CA GLU A 216 -2.69 1.57 -17.24
C GLU A 216 -1.82 0.51 -16.56
N HIS A 217 -0.57 0.89 -16.21
CA HIS A 217 0.33 0.01 -15.49
C HIS A 217 -0.17 -0.27 -14.06
N ALA A 218 -0.68 0.75 -13.38
CA ALA A 218 -1.24 0.62 -12.03
C ALA A 218 -2.43 -0.36 -12.01
N SER A 219 -3.34 -0.25 -12.98
CA SER A 219 -4.46 -1.18 -13.13
C SER A 219 -3.97 -2.60 -13.46
N SER A 220 -2.97 -2.73 -14.34
CA SER A 220 -2.40 -4.02 -14.73
C SER A 220 -1.68 -4.73 -13.58
N ILE A 221 -0.89 -4.00 -12.76
CA ILE A 221 -0.20 -4.59 -11.61
C ILE A 221 -1.20 -5.00 -10.52
N PHE A 222 -2.25 -4.20 -10.28
CA PHE A 222 -3.33 -4.56 -9.36
C PHE A 222 -3.97 -5.88 -9.78
N PHE A 223 -4.40 -5.99 -11.04
CA PHE A 223 -5.05 -7.20 -11.57
C PHE A 223 -4.12 -8.42 -11.50
N ALA A 224 -2.90 -8.30 -12.02
CA ALA A 224 -1.96 -9.40 -12.05
C ALA A 224 -1.57 -9.86 -10.64
N SER A 225 -1.29 -8.94 -9.71
CA SER A 225 -0.96 -9.29 -8.32
C SER A 225 -2.16 -9.92 -7.58
N THR A 226 -3.39 -9.49 -7.89
CA THR A 226 -4.60 -10.07 -7.29
C THR A 226 -4.81 -11.51 -7.76
N ILE A 227 -4.64 -11.80 -9.05
CA ILE A 227 -4.72 -13.19 -9.54
C ILE A 227 -3.63 -14.05 -8.93
N LEU A 228 -2.40 -13.55 -8.90
CA LEU A 228 -1.27 -14.30 -8.31
C LEU A 228 -1.45 -14.56 -6.82
N SER A 229 -2.12 -13.68 -6.09
CA SER A 229 -2.35 -13.87 -4.65
C SER A 229 -3.17 -15.11 -4.34
N ILE A 230 -4.03 -15.58 -5.26
CA ILE A 230 -4.79 -16.83 -5.11
C ILE A 230 -3.85 -18.04 -4.93
N PHE A 231 -2.68 -18.01 -5.54
CA PHE A 231 -1.69 -19.09 -5.44
C PHE A 231 -0.65 -18.80 -4.35
N ILE A 232 -0.26 -17.55 -4.19
CA ILE A 232 0.83 -17.14 -3.28
C ILE A 232 0.40 -17.27 -1.84
N LEU A 233 -0.80 -16.82 -1.46
CA LEU A 233 -1.22 -16.82 -0.06
C LEU A 233 -1.32 -18.25 0.52
N PRO A 234 -1.95 -19.24 -0.16
CA PRO A 234 -1.92 -20.63 0.31
C PRO A 234 -0.52 -21.23 0.35
N THR A 235 0.34 -20.90 -0.64
CA THR A 235 1.73 -21.40 -0.66
C THR A 235 2.53 -20.85 0.51
N LEU A 236 2.33 -19.58 0.86
CA LEU A 236 2.98 -18.97 2.02
C LEU A 236 2.53 -19.61 3.33
N LEU A 237 1.25 -19.95 3.46
CA LEU A 237 0.77 -20.69 4.64
C LEU A 237 1.54 -22.00 4.82
N LEU A 238 1.62 -22.81 3.76
CA LEU A 238 2.38 -24.06 3.79
C LEU A 238 3.87 -23.84 4.14
N ILE A 239 4.50 -22.81 3.57
CA ILE A 239 5.90 -22.48 3.89
C ILE A 239 6.06 -22.11 5.36
N MET A 240 5.14 -21.32 5.91
CA MET A 240 5.19 -20.87 7.31
C MET A 240 4.99 -22.02 8.29
N GLU A 241 4.09 -22.95 8.02
CA GLU A 241 3.91 -24.17 8.85
C GLU A 241 5.21 -24.94 9.03
N PHE A 242 6.07 -24.98 7.97
CA PHE A 242 7.37 -25.69 8.03
C PHE A 242 8.52 -24.85 8.60
N THR A 243 8.42 -23.53 8.55
CA THR A 243 9.56 -22.64 8.83
C THR A 243 9.44 -21.85 10.12
N ILE A 244 8.23 -21.65 10.63
CA ILE A 244 7.95 -20.80 11.79
C ILE A 244 7.28 -21.61 12.90
N PRO A 245 7.88 -21.67 14.10
CA PRO A 245 7.27 -22.37 15.23
C PRO A 245 5.95 -21.74 15.67
N GLY A 246 4.90 -22.58 15.85
CA GLY A 246 3.60 -22.14 16.38
C GLY A 246 2.64 -21.59 15.36
N VAL A 247 2.92 -21.75 14.08
CA VAL A 247 1.97 -21.54 12.96
C VAL A 247 1.12 -22.80 12.81
N HIS A 248 -0.20 -22.66 12.68
CA HIS A 248 -1.17 -23.77 12.59
C HIS A 248 -2.17 -23.54 11.45
#